data_b9ac99d1f65dcf5492207edd01bfde3d
#
_entry.id   b9ac99d1f65dcf5492207edd01bfde3d
#
_cell.length_a   1.000
_cell.length_b   1.000
_cell.length_c   1.000
_cell.angle_alpha   90.00
_cell.angle_beta   90.00
_cell.angle_gamma   90.00
#
_symmetry.space_group_name_H-M   'P 1'
#
loop_
_entity.id
_entity.type
_entity.pdbx_description
1 polymer ?
#
loop_
_entity_poly.entity_id
_entity_poly.type
_entity_poly.pdbx_seq_one_letter_code
_entity_poly.pdbx_strand_id
1 'polypeptide(L)'
;MYFQSIVMNVADLDRSLEFYDEVFGFKLLARQDQLAAIHAPGSERPQVIVMRSLGTSSSRVGGAGHVGMRAFVLDCGSLNELERIATELDHRHSLVTRRDGDTWTAAFGRDPDRTAVVAGCSLDPDQSITLEAWAQLDEFLYGVAE
;
A
#
# COMPACT_ATOMS: atom_id res chain seq x y z
N MET A 1 11.98 2.98 18.83
CA MET A 1 10.67 3.52 18.41
C MET A 1 10.30 2.86 17.12
N TYR A 2 9.04 2.44 16.92
CA TYR A 2 8.54 1.81 15.69
C TYR A 2 7.07 2.16 15.49
N PHE A 3 6.62 2.08 14.25
CA PHE A 3 5.20 2.25 13.97
C PHE A 3 4.43 1.02 14.44
N GLN A 4 3.38 1.23 15.23
CA GLN A 4 2.49 0.17 15.70
C GLN A 4 1.33 -0.02 14.72
N SER A 5 0.72 1.07 14.29
CA SER A 5 -0.43 1.02 13.40
C SER A 5 -0.54 2.30 12.56
N ILE A 6 -1.23 2.15 11.44
CA ILE A 6 -1.73 3.26 10.63
C ILE A 6 -3.26 3.23 10.73
N VAL A 7 -3.86 4.39 10.90
CA VAL A 7 -5.33 4.52 10.94
C VAL A 7 -5.78 5.28 9.71
N MET A 8 -6.73 4.71 8.96
CA MET A 8 -7.25 5.30 7.75
C MET A 8 -8.78 5.23 7.68
N ASN A 9 -9.36 6.17 6.98
CA ASN A 9 -10.78 6.12 6.62
C ASN A 9 -10.95 5.49 5.23
N VAL A 10 -11.97 4.66 5.09
CA VAL A 10 -12.35 4.01 3.83
C VAL A 10 -13.83 4.26 3.55
N ALA A 11 -14.22 4.24 2.30
CA ALA A 11 -15.63 4.41 1.95
C ALA A 11 -16.46 3.15 2.24
N ASP A 12 -15.91 1.99 1.91
CA ASP A 12 -16.57 0.68 2.06
C ASP A 12 -15.57 -0.30 2.68
N LEU A 13 -15.88 -0.75 3.90
CA LEU A 13 -14.99 -1.60 4.68
C LEU A 13 -14.79 -2.98 4.05
N ASP A 14 -15.86 -3.61 3.55
CA ASP A 14 -15.79 -4.94 2.95
C ASP A 14 -14.91 -4.93 1.69
N ARG A 15 -15.12 -3.95 0.82
CA ARG A 15 -14.33 -3.78 -0.40
C ARG A 15 -12.84 -3.53 -0.10
N SER A 16 -12.54 -2.71 0.91
CA SER A 16 -11.16 -2.45 1.31
C SER A 16 -10.49 -3.67 1.93
N LEU A 17 -11.20 -4.40 2.80
CA LEU A 17 -10.69 -5.63 3.41
C LEU A 17 -10.39 -6.70 2.35
N GLU A 18 -11.29 -6.90 1.39
CA GLU A 18 -11.07 -7.81 0.26
C GLU A 18 -9.82 -7.42 -0.54
N PHE A 19 -9.68 -6.14 -0.89
CA PHE A 19 -8.54 -5.65 -1.65
C PHE A 19 -7.21 -5.92 -0.93
N TYR A 20 -7.09 -5.55 0.35
CA TYR A 20 -5.85 -5.72 1.10
C TYR A 20 -5.53 -7.19 1.40
N ASP A 21 -6.53 -8.05 1.56
CA ASP A 21 -6.32 -9.51 1.68
C ASP A 21 -5.85 -10.11 0.36
N GLU A 22 -6.55 -9.88 -0.73
CA GLU A 22 -6.27 -10.55 -2.00
C GLU A 22 -5.02 -9.99 -2.71
N VAL A 23 -4.78 -8.68 -2.65
CA VAL A 23 -3.61 -8.08 -3.28
C VAL A 23 -2.35 -8.26 -2.43
N PHE A 24 -2.42 -7.94 -1.15
CA PHE A 24 -1.24 -7.87 -0.29
C PHE A 24 -1.16 -8.98 0.76
N GLY A 25 -2.19 -9.81 0.89
CA GLY A 25 -2.23 -10.90 1.85
C GLY A 25 -2.44 -10.47 3.30
N PHE A 26 -2.91 -9.25 3.54
CA PHE A 26 -3.25 -8.80 4.89
C PHE A 26 -4.41 -9.61 5.45
N LYS A 27 -4.33 -9.98 6.71
CA LYS A 27 -5.33 -10.79 7.39
C LYS A 27 -6.09 -10.00 8.43
N LEU A 28 -7.37 -10.30 8.57
CA LEU A 28 -8.23 -9.69 9.57
C LEU A 28 -7.80 -10.07 10.98
N LEU A 29 -7.52 -9.09 11.84
CA LEU A 29 -7.28 -9.27 13.27
C LEU A 29 -8.56 -9.17 14.08
N ALA A 30 -9.34 -8.14 13.82
CA ALA A 30 -10.56 -7.84 14.55
C ALA A 30 -11.50 -6.99 13.71
N ARG A 31 -12.79 -7.14 13.92
CA ARG A 31 -13.82 -6.29 13.31
C ARG A 31 -14.93 -6.03 14.29
N GLN A 32 -15.38 -4.79 14.36
CA GLN A 32 -16.55 -4.37 15.12
C GLN A 32 -17.26 -3.24 14.36
N ASP A 33 -18.50 -3.49 13.96
CA ASP A 33 -19.33 -2.53 13.21
C ASP A 33 -18.61 -1.98 11.96
N GLN A 34 -18.31 -0.69 11.95
CA GLN A 34 -17.65 0.02 10.87
C GLN A 34 -16.12 0.18 11.07
N LEU A 35 -15.55 -0.61 11.96
CA LEU A 35 -14.13 -0.58 12.30
C LEU A 35 -13.52 -1.97 12.10
N ALA A 36 -12.37 -2.04 11.46
CA ALA A 36 -11.58 -3.26 11.32
C ALA A 36 -10.10 -3.00 11.50
N ALA A 37 -9.40 -4.01 11.97
CA ALA A 37 -7.94 -4.05 12.03
C ALA A 37 -7.43 -5.23 11.22
N ILE A 38 -6.46 -4.98 10.35
CA ILE A 38 -5.78 -5.98 9.53
C ILE A 38 -4.28 -5.93 9.78
N HIS A 39 -3.58 -7.03 9.52
CA HIS A 39 -2.13 -7.10 9.69
C HIS A 39 -1.45 -7.82 8.52
N ALA A 40 -0.19 -7.44 8.25
CA ALA A 40 0.67 -8.18 7.35
C ALA A 40 1.13 -9.49 8.02
N PRO A 41 0.95 -10.65 7.39
CA PRO A 41 1.44 -11.92 7.93
C PRO A 41 2.97 -12.00 7.85
N GLY A 42 3.57 -12.79 8.74
CA GLY A 42 4.99 -13.13 8.70
C GLY A 42 5.95 -12.10 9.32
N SER A 43 5.45 -11.01 9.88
CA SER A 43 6.28 -10.06 10.62
C SER A 43 6.40 -10.46 12.10
N GLU A 44 7.62 -10.41 12.65
CA GLU A 44 7.84 -10.59 14.09
C GLU A 44 7.12 -9.50 14.92
N ARG A 45 6.89 -8.35 14.31
CA ARG A 45 6.12 -7.24 14.88
C ARG A 45 4.96 -6.93 13.94
N PRO A 46 3.72 -7.20 14.35
CA PRO A 46 2.58 -6.97 13.49
C PRO A 46 2.48 -5.49 13.12
N GLN A 47 2.50 -5.24 11.81
CA GLN A 47 2.15 -3.94 11.25
C GLN A 47 0.64 -3.95 11.03
N VAL A 48 -0.06 -3.09 11.73
CA VAL A 48 -1.52 -3.07 11.75
C VAL A 48 -2.03 -1.87 10.99
N ILE A 49 -3.00 -2.09 10.12
CA ILE A 49 -3.83 -1.04 9.53
C ILE A 49 -5.19 -1.10 10.18
N VAL A 50 -5.61 0.01 10.78
CA VAL A 50 -6.96 0.19 11.32
C VAL A 50 -7.78 0.98 10.32
N MET A 51 -8.91 0.44 9.89
CA MET A 51 -9.80 1.03 8.90
C MET A 51 -11.14 1.37 9.53
N ARG A 52 -11.63 2.59 9.30
CA ARG A 52 -12.98 3.02 9.66
C ARG A 52 -13.77 3.33 8.39
N SER A 53 -14.93 2.73 8.24
CA SER A 53 -15.84 3.07 7.15
C SER A 53 -16.56 4.40 7.42
N LEU A 54 -16.52 5.30 6.43
CA LEU A 54 -17.29 6.55 6.42
C LEU A 54 -18.54 6.48 5.55
N GLY A 55 -18.71 5.37 4.81
CA GLY A 55 -19.77 5.18 3.85
C GLY A 55 -19.37 5.59 2.43
N THR A 56 -20.07 5.03 1.44
CA THR A 56 -19.76 5.19 0.01
C THR A 56 -20.00 6.59 -0.55
N SER A 57 -20.77 7.42 0.16
CA SER A 57 -21.00 8.83 -0.19
C SER A 57 -19.92 9.79 0.29
N SER A 58 -18.93 9.31 1.05
CA SER A 58 -17.83 10.12 1.57
C SER A 58 -16.94 10.62 0.45
N SER A 59 -16.59 11.91 0.50
CA SER A 59 -15.65 12.50 -0.42
C SER A 59 -14.21 12.27 0.06
N ARG A 60 -13.31 12.01 -0.89
CA ARG A 60 -11.89 11.90 -0.61
C ARG A 60 -11.28 13.29 -0.39
N VAL A 61 -10.56 13.42 0.71
CA VAL A 61 -9.69 14.58 0.96
C VAL A 61 -8.25 14.08 0.99
N GLY A 62 -7.42 14.58 0.10
CA GLY A 62 -6.00 14.21 0.01
C GLY A 62 -5.56 13.95 -1.43
N GLY A 63 -4.31 13.72 -1.61
CA GLY A 63 -3.65 13.49 -2.89
C GLY A 63 -2.29 14.20 -2.93
N ALA A 64 -1.60 14.13 -4.06
CA ALA A 64 -0.23 14.63 -4.19
C ALA A 64 -0.07 16.14 -3.90
N GLY A 65 -1.13 16.92 -4.12
CA GLY A 65 -1.13 18.37 -3.88
C GLY A 65 -1.60 18.77 -2.47
N HIS A 66 -1.87 17.83 -1.57
CA HIS A 66 -2.39 18.12 -0.25
C HIS A 66 -1.39 17.72 0.84
N VAL A 67 -1.38 18.46 1.93
CA VAL A 67 -0.61 18.08 3.11
C VAL A 67 -1.23 16.81 3.73
N GLY A 68 -0.41 15.78 3.96
CA GLY A 68 -0.85 14.52 4.52
C GLY A 68 -0.13 13.31 3.93
N MET A 69 -0.68 12.13 4.15
CA MET A 69 -0.13 10.90 3.65
C MET A 69 -0.35 10.79 2.13
N ARG A 70 0.72 10.51 1.39
CA ARG A 70 0.68 10.39 -0.07
C ARG A 70 0.50 8.96 -0.53
N ALA A 71 1.17 8.02 0.12
CA ALA A 71 1.16 6.61 -0.26
C ALA A 71 1.50 5.70 0.91
N PHE A 72 1.09 4.44 0.80
CA PHE A 72 1.68 3.33 1.54
C PHE A 72 2.81 2.72 0.70
N VAL A 73 3.94 2.47 1.31
CA VAL A 73 5.03 1.72 0.70
C VAL A 73 5.23 0.44 1.49
N LEU A 74 5.07 -0.68 0.82
CA LEU A 74 5.15 -2.02 1.39
C LEU A 74 6.37 -2.74 0.80
N ASP A 75 7.19 -3.31 1.66
CA ASP A 75 8.23 -4.24 1.24
C ASP A 75 7.61 -5.63 1.07
N CYS A 76 7.62 -6.13 -0.17
CA CYS A 76 7.07 -7.44 -0.48
C CYS A 76 8.05 -8.60 -0.27
N GLY A 77 9.31 -8.31 0.11
CA GLY A 77 10.30 -9.28 0.53
C GLY A 77 10.93 -10.13 -0.61
N SER A 78 10.27 -10.27 -1.77
CA SER A 78 10.78 -11.02 -2.91
C SER A 78 10.23 -10.55 -4.24
N LEU A 79 10.99 -10.78 -5.31
CA LEU A 79 10.54 -10.50 -6.68
C LEU A 79 9.29 -11.31 -7.06
N ASN A 80 9.22 -12.58 -6.64
CA ASN A 80 8.05 -13.42 -6.94
C ASN A 80 6.78 -12.85 -6.32
N GLU A 81 6.87 -12.34 -5.10
CA GLU A 81 5.73 -11.70 -4.44
C GLU A 81 5.38 -10.37 -5.11
N LEU A 82 6.37 -9.59 -5.53
CA LEU A 82 6.14 -8.38 -6.30
C LEU A 82 5.39 -8.66 -7.62
N GLU A 83 5.81 -9.69 -8.36
CA GLU A 83 5.14 -10.11 -9.61
C GLU A 83 3.69 -10.54 -9.35
N ARG A 84 3.47 -11.30 -8.28
CA ARG A 84 2.10 -11.70 -7.90
C ARG A 84 1.23 -10.48 -7.59
N ILE A 85 1.74 -9.54 -6.80
CA ILE A 85 1.03 -8.31 -6.44
C ILE A 85 0.74 -7.47 -7.70
N ALA A 86 1.74 -7.27 -8.56
CA ALA A 86 1.57 -6.51 -9.79
C ALA A 86 0.51 -7.12 -10.71
N THR A 87 0.51 -8.45 -10.84
CA THR A 87 -0.49 -9.18 -11.63
C THR A 87 -1.89 -9.01 -11.04
N GLU A 88 -2.04 -9.10 -9.74
CA GLU A 88 -3.33 -8.93 -9.07
C GLU A 88 -3.85 -7.49 -9.19
N LEU A 89 -2.97 -6.49 -9.04
CA LEU A 89 -3.31 -5.09 -9.27
C LEU A 89 -3.77 -4.85 -10.72
N ASP A 90 -3.12 -5.47 -11.70
CA ASP A 90 -3.49 -5.35 -13.12
C ASP A 90 -4.85 -5.98 -13.39
N HIS A 91 -5.12 -7.17 -12.87
CA HIS A 91 -6.42 -7.83 -12.98
C HIS A 91 -7.57 -6.99 -12.42
N ARG A 92 -7.30 -6.19 -11.40
CA ARG A 92 -8.27 -5.29 -10.77
C ARG A 92 -8.34 -3.91 -11.43
N HIS A 93 -7.58 -3.68 -12.50
CA HIS A 93 -7.41 -2.36 -13.11
C HIS A 93 -6.93 -1.29 -12.10
N SER A 94 -6.17 -1.73 -11.11
CA SER A 94 -5.62 -0.91 -10.03
C SER A 94 -4.13 -0.62 -10.20
N LEU A 95 -3.45 -1.33 -11.10
CA LEU A 95 -2.05 -1.07 -11.44
C LEU A 95 -1.96 0.23 -12.24
N VAL A 96 -1.12 1.15 -11.77
CA VAL A 96 -0.85 2.41 -12.46
C VAL A 96 0.40 2.29 -13.32
N THR A 97 1.48 1.80 -12.72
CA THR A 97 2.74 1.60 -13.43
C THR A 97 3.69 0.69 -12.63
N ARG A 98 4.74 0.27 -13.29
CA ARG A 98 5.84 -0.47 -12.71
C ARG A 98 7.15 0.23 -13.02
N ARG A 99 8.09 0.18 -12.09
CA ARG A 99 9.44 0.70 -12.28
C ARG A 99 10.47 -0.32 -11.85
N ASP A 100 11.36 -0.63 -12.76
CA ASP A 100 12.51 -1.49 -12.49
C ASP A 100 13.75 -0.61 -12.39
N GLY A 101 14.43 -0.66 -11.24
CA GLY A 101 15.68 0.04 -10.98
C GLY A 101 16.82 -0.95 -10.76
N ASP A 102 18.05 -0.44 -10.65
CA ASP A 102 19.23 -1.27 -10.48
C ASP A 102 19.32 -1.93 -9.09
N THR A 103 18.80 -1.25 -8.06
CA THR A 103 18.86 -1.72 -6.67
C THR A 103 17.49 -1.98 -6.06
N TRP A 104 16.44 -1.52 -6.73
CA TRP A 104 15.08 -1.57 -6.23
C TRP A 104 14.09 -1.58 -7.38
N THR A 105 13.05 -2.38 -7.25
CA THR A 105 11.95 -2.46 -8.22
C THR A 105 10.62 -2.34 -7.49
N ALA A 106 9.60 -1.78 -8.16
CA ALA A 106 8.30 -1.57 -7.53
C ALA A 106 7.14 -1.61 -8.53
N ALA A 107 5.98 -2.01 -8.00
CA ALA A 107 4.68 -1.83 -8.62
C ALA A 107 3.90 -0.75 -7.87
N PHE A 108 3.34 0.19 -8.61
CA PHE A 108 2.52 1.27 -8.10
C PHE A 108 1.06 1.01 -8.47
N GLY A 109 0.19 1.07 -7.47
CA GLY A 109 -1.25 0.86 -7.65
C GLY A 109 -2.09 1.84 -6.84
N ARG A 110 -3.40 1.62 -6.92
CA ARG A 110 -4.38 2.35 -6.10
C ARG A 110 -5.32 1.37 -5.42
N ASP A 111 -5.61 1.63 -4.16
CA ASP A 111 -6.65 0.91 -3.43
C ASP A 111 -8.06 1.34 -3.92
N PRO A 112 -9.14 0.71 -3.42
CA PRO A 112 -10.50 1.04 -3.83
C PRO A 112 -10.91 2.50 -3.56
N ASP A 113 -10.30 3.15 -2.60
CA ASP A 113 -10.50 4.57 -2.29
C ASP A 113 -9.51 5.49 -3.02
N ARG A 114 -8.73 4.91 -3.96
CA ARG A 114 -7.71 5.59 -4.76
C ARG A 114 -6.50 6.07 -3.95
N THR A 115 -6.30 5.55 -2.76
CA THR A 115 -5.06 5.75 -2.02
C THR A 115 -3.91 5.08 -2.76
N ALA A 116 -2.80 5.79 -2.93
CA ALA A 116 -1.64 5.24 -3.59
C ALA A 116 -1.00 4.14 -2.71
N VAL A 117 -0.76 2.98 -3.32
CA VAL A 117 -0.07 1.85 -2.71
C VAL A 117 1.12 1.45 -3.58
N VAL A 118 2.26 1.25 -2.96
CA VAL A 118 3.50 0.86 -3.64
C VAL A 118 3.99 -0.44 -3.02
N ALA A 119 4.10 -1.47 -3.83
CA ALA A 119 4.81 -2.69 -3.46
C ALA A 119 6.23 -2.58 -3.98
N GLY A 120 7.21 -2.63 -3.11
CA GLY A 120 8.62 -2.54 -3.47
C GLY A 120 9.40 -3.78 -3.06
N CYS A 121 10.46 -4.05 -3.77
CA CYS A 121 11.41 -5.11 -3.46
C CYS A 121 12.84 -4.61 -3.67
N SER A 122 13.68 -4.74 -2.64
CA SER A 122 15.12 -4.52 -2.79
C SER A 122 15.74 -5.68 -3.56
N LEU A 123 16.60 -5.37 -4.52
CA LEU A 123 17.38 -6.38 -5.27
C LEU A 123 18.62 -6.83 -4.50
N ASP A 124 19.00 -6.09 -3.47
CA ASP A 124 20.05 -6.45 -2.53
C ASP A 124 19.45 -6.52 -1.11
N PRO A 125 19.26 -7.74 -0.55
CA PRO A 125 18.64 -7.91 0.76
C PRO A 125 19.45 -7.32 1.92
N ASP A 126 20.74 -7.04 1.71
CA ASP A 126 21.62 -6.46 2.73
C ASP A 126 21.66 -4.92 2.70
N GLN A 127 21.00 -4.30 1.73
CA GLN A 127 20.92 -2.85 1.64
C GLN A 127 19.54 -2.34 2.09
N SER A 128 19.57 -1.47 3.08
CA SER A 128 18.40 -0.62 3.37
C SER A 128 18.13 0.34 2.20
N ILE A 129 16.89 0.68 1.98
CA ILE A 129 16.48 1.68 0.97
C ILE A 129 17.25 2.98 1.22
N THR A 130 18.04 3.41 0.23
CA THR A 130 18.85 4.64 0.30
C THR A 130 17.98 5.89 0.14
N LEU A 131 18.49 7.05 0.56
CA LEU A 131 17.82 8.33 0.36
C LEU A 131 17.60 8.62 -1.14
N GLU A 132 18.51 8.17 -2.00
CA GLU A 132 18.36 8.28 -3.46
C GLU A 132 17.18 7.45 -3.98
N ALA A 133 16.99 6.23 -3.46
CA ALA A 133 15.81 5.41 -3.79
C ALA A 133 14.51 6.07 -3.31
N TRP A 134 14.51 6.71 -2.13
CA TRP A 134 13.39 7.50 -1.66
C TRP A 134 13.12 8.72 -2.53
N ALA A 135 14.14 9.43 -3.00
CA ALA A 135 13.99 10.55 -3.92
C ALA A 135 13.39 10.10 -5.27
N GLN A 136 13.84 8.96 -5.80
CA GLN A 136 13.26 8.38 -7.01
C GLN A 136 11.80 7.95 -6.81
N LEU A 137 11.46 7.41 -5.64
CA LEU A 137 10.07 7.11 -5.29
C LEU A 137 9.23 8.38 -5.23
N ASP A 138 9.77 9.47 -4.69
CA ASP A 138 9.08 10.75 -4.63
C ASP A 138 8.77 11.31 -6.02
N GLU A 139 9.74 11.32 -6.93
CA GLU A 139 9.55 11.70 -8.34
C GLU A 139 8.50 10.81 -9.02
N PHE A 140 8.57 9.51 -8.77
CA PHE A 140 7.63 8.53 -9.29
C PHE A 140 6.19 8.81 -8.82
N LEU A 141 6.01 9.07 -7.52
CA LEU A 141 4.71 9.40 -6.95
C LEU A 141 4.16 10.74 -7.47
N TYR A 142 5.02 11.72 -7.77
CA TYR A 142 4.62 12.98 -8.37
C TYR A 142 4.17 12.80 -9.83
N GLY A 143 4.88 12.01 -10.61
CA GLY A 143 4.58 11.77 -12.02
C GLY A 143 3.29 10.98 -12.26
N VAL A 144 2.77 10.28 -11.25
CA VAL A 144 1.60 9.40 -11.35
C VAL A 144 0.40 9.91 -10.55
N ALA A 145 0.55 11.04 -9.85
CA ALA A 145 -0.50 11.58 -8.97
C ALA A 145 -1.64 12.29 -9.72
N GLU A 146 -1.46 12.53 -11.00
CA GLU A 146 -2.48 13.01 -11.93
C GLU A 146 -3.08 11.84 -12.72
#